data_32433661461dd155b3aed39b7189bd76
#
_entry.id   32433661461dd155b3aed39b7189bd76
#
_cell.length_a   1.000
_cell.length_b   1.000
_cell.length_c   1.000
_cell.angle_alpha   90.00
_cell.angle_beta   90.00
_cell.angle_gamma   90.00
#
_symmetry.space_group_name_H-M   'P 1'
#
loop_
_entity.id
_entity.type
_entity.pdbx_description
1 polymer ?
#
loop_
_entity_poly.entity_id
_entity_poly.type
_entity_poly.pdbx_seq_one_letter_code
_entity_poly.pdbx_strand_id
1 'polypeptide(L)'
;MLIAHLADTHLGLRQYGLTWREEDIYERFREAIETAVREGVDAILISGDMFDRARPPIRAIRVALDTLELPYSKGIPVYVILGEHDIPKVRDEPPQVLLRYAKLMGTHKTPDIDFLRVDGKEYVIAGVSHFPSRRKYLDKLRERIVAAASKIGGRKSVLMLHQNIRNVFGFEEGIDLADIPKAFTYVAMGHIHLRKVLKTPEGTTVAYPGSIEILRSDEVRVWEEEGKGYYLVDLSGDEPTVNKVDLDVTPQAVVEADHPSHVPPVEDALRKLLRMLKPGRRGILHVRIRMRADVQADPASQVRELVRRRAGDRVYVRVSVERVAPDLMRSDRQALSTGEMIDEVSIVASVISAPGNPGPTAVKVARNIVKLKNVLAGIETGDVESAVEAILSERDFWRPKVRIADEIPLSSTLLRKSRSRGGLDAFLR
;
A
#
# COMPACT_ATOMS: atom_id res chain seq x y z
N MET A 1 -18.80 -7.34 -22.98
CA MET A 1 -18.49 -7.96 -21.69
C MET A 1 -18.36 -6.84 -20.65
N LEU A 2 -19.14 -6.94 -19.61
CA LEU A 2 -19.09 -6.03 -18.46
C LEU A 2 -18.42 -6.75 -17.28
N ILE A 3 -17.40 -6.17 -16.65
CA ILE A 3 -16.71 -6.77 -15.53
C ILE A 3 -16.69 -5.84 -14.31
N ALA A 4 -16.73 -6.43 -13.11
CA ALA A 4 -16.39 -5.73 -11.87
C ALA A 4 -14.92 -5.97 -11.54
N HIS A 5 -14.15 -4.89 -11.42
CA HIS A 5 -12.72 -4.95 -11.07
C HIS A 5 -12.51 -4.40 -9.66
N LEU A 6 -12.27 -5.33 -8.73
CA LEU A 6 -11.92 -5.10 -7.33
C LEU A 6 -10.44 -5.40 -7.12
N ALA A 7 -9.84 -4.80 -6.10
CA ALA A 7 -8.51 -5.14 -5.57
C ALA A 7 -8.43 -4.75 -4.08
N ASP A 8 -7.40 -5.22 -3.40
CA ASP A 8 -6.99 -4.73 -2.09
C ASP A 8 -8.16 -4.73 -1.07
N THR A 9 -8.87 -5.85 -1.00
CA THR A 9 -10.04 -5.96 -0.12
C THR A 9 -9.68 -6.21 1.34
N HIS A 10 -8.47 -6.70 1.62
CA HIS A 10 -7.87 -6.90 2.94
C HIS A 10 -8.81 -7.50 3.99
N LEU A 11 -9.54 -8.55 3.62
CA LEU A 11 -10.43 -9.24 4.55
C LEU A 11 -9.67 -9.74 5.78
N GLY A 12 -10.18 -9.41 6.96
CA GLY A 12 -9.54 -9.74 8.24
C GLY A 12 -8.60 -8.67 8.79
N LEU A 13 -8.44 -7.53 8.09
CA LEU A 13 -7.73 -6.38 8.63
C LEU A 13 -8.51 -5.78 9.81
N ARG A 14 -7.85 -5.76 10.95
CA ARG A 14 -8.35 -5.07 12.15
C ARG A 14 -7.65 -3.74 12.30
N GLN A 15 -8.06 -2.76 11.47
CA GLN A 15 -7.45 -1.42 11.46
C GLN A 15 -7.44 -0.83 12.87
N TYR A 16 -6.24 -0.45 13.36
CA TYR A 16 -5.99 0.07 14.72
C TYR A 16 -6.42 -0.87 15.86
N GLY A 17 -6.54 -2.18 15.60
CA GLY A 17 -7.01 -3.18 16.58
C GLY A 17 -8.52 -3.15 16.81
N LEU A 18 -9.28 -2.36 16.05
CA LEU A 18 -10.72 -2.16 16.23
C LEU A 18 -11.52 -3.27 15.54
N THR A 19 -12.31 -4.02 16.33
CA THR A 19 -13.14 -5.11 15.80
C THR A 19 -14.24 -4.62 14.86
N TRP A 20 -14.80 -3.43 15.11
CA TRP A 20 -15.82 -2.85 14.26
C TRP A 20 -15.25 -2.41 12.88
N ARG A 21 -13.94 -2.10 12.80
CA ARG A 21 -13.30 -1.84 11.50
C ARG A 21 -13.14 -3.10 10.66
N GLU A 22 -12.86 -4.22 11.30
CA GLU A 22 -12.87 -5.53 10.62
C GLU A 22 -14.25 -5.83 10.03
N GLU A 23 -15.33 -5.52 10.77
CA GLU A 23 -16.70 -5.70 10.29
C GLU A 23 -17.05 -4.76 9.15
N ASP A 24 -16.64 -3.49 9.21
CA ASP A 24 -16.85 -2.53 8.12
C ASP A 24 -16.24 -3.03 6.81
N ILE A 25 -15.03 -3.60 6.85
CA ILE A 25 -14.37 -4.18 5.66
C ILE A 25 -15.18 -5.36 5.12
N TYR A 26 -15.69 -6.21 5.98
CA TYR A 26 -16.57 -7.31 5.57
C TYR A 26 -17.86 -6.82 4.94
N GLU A 27 -18.47 -5.78 5.49
CA GLU A 27 -19.66 -5.15 4.91
C GLU A 27 -19.39 -4.53 3.54
N ARG A 28 -18.26 -3.85 3.38
CA ARG A 28 -17.87 -3.26 2.08
C ARG A 28 -17.62 -4.34 1.03
N PHE A 29 -17.04 -5.45 1.42
CA PHE A 29 -16.85 -6.57 0.50
C PHE A 29 -18.20 -7.16 0.03
N ARG A 30 -19.13 -7.39 0.95
CA ARG A 30 -20.48 -7.85 0.61
C ARG A 30 -21.19 -6.85 -0.31
N GLU A 31 -21.20 -5.57 0.06
CA GLU A 31 -21.80 -4.50 -0.74
C GLU A 31 -21.22 -4.44 -2.16
N ALA A 32 -19.90 -4.57 -2.31
CA ALA A 32 -19.24 -4.55 -3.62
C ALA A 32 -19.69 -5.72 -4.49
N ILE A 33 -19.70 -6.94 -3.93
CA ILE A 33 -20.12 -8.15 -4.66
C ILE A 33 -21.62 -8.12 -4.98
N GLU A 34 -22.47 -7.77 -4.05
CA GLU A 34 -23.91 -7.66 -4.26
C GLU A 34 -24.25 -6.60 -5.31
N THR A 35 -23.57 -5.46 -5.27
CA THR A 35 -23.76 -4.40 -6.27
C THR A 35 -23.29 -4.86 -7.65
N ALA A 36 -22.11 -5.49 -7.75
CA ALA A 36 -21.62 -6.03 -9.01
C ALA A 36 -22.60 -7.04 -9.64
N VAL A 37 -23.14 -7.95 -8.81
CA VAL A 37 -24.15 -8.92 -9.28
C VAL A 37 -25.44 -8.22 -9.74
N ARG A 38 -25.89 -7.19 -9.04
CA ARG A 38 -27.08 -6.40 -9.40
C ARG A 38 -26.89 -5.63 -10.71
N GLU A 39 -25.67 -5.13 -10.98
CA GLU A 39 -25.32 -4.48 -12.24
C GLU A 39 -25.20 -5.46 -13.42
N GLY A 40 -25.35 -6.77 -13.18
CA GLY A 40 -25.37 -7.78 -14.23
C GLY A 40 -24.02 -7.99 -14.90
N VAL A 41 -22.93 -7.97 -14.13
CA VAL A 41 -21.59 -8.20 -14.69
C VAL A 41 -21.42 -9.64 -15.18
N ASP A 42 -20.62 -9.79 -16.24
CA ASP A 42 -20.28 -11.08 -16.82
C ASP A 42 -19.16 -11.81 -16.04
N ALA A 43 -18.36 -11.06 -15.30
CA ALA A 43 -17.31 -11.60 -14.43
C ALA A 43 -16.93 -10.60 -13.32
N ILE A 44 -16.36 -11.15 -12.23
CA ILE A 44 -15.77 -10.37 -11.14
C ILE A 44 -14.27 -10.70 -11.06
N LEU A 45 -13.45 -9.65 -11.01
CA LEU A 45 -11.99 -9.77 -10.90
C LEU A 45 -11.57 -9.20 -9.55
N ILE A 46 -10.75 -9.96 -8.80
CA ILE A 46 -10.12 -9.51 -7.55
C ILE A 46 -8.60 -9.54 -7.76
N SER A 47 -8.03 -8.38 -8.04
CA SER A 47 -6.64 -8.23 -8.46
C SER A 47 -5.66 -8.21 -7.27
N GLY A 48 -5.70 -9.24 -6.42
CA GLY A 48 -4.78 -9.47 -5.31
C GLY A 48 -5.16 -8.77 -4.01
N ASP A 49 -4.45 -9.12 -2.94
CA ASP A 49 -4.64 -8.68 -1.56
C ASP A 49 -6.10 -8.83 -1.11
N MET A 50 -6.65 -10.02 -1.41
CA MET A 50 -7.99 -10.35 -0.96
C MET A 50 -8.06 -10.47 0.57
N PHE A 51 -7.03 -11.04 1.18
CA PHE A 51 -6.89 -11.12 2.63
C PHE A 51 -5.76 -10.22 3.12
N ASP A 52 -5.90 -9.71 4.35
CA ASP A 52 -4.89 -8.85 5.00
C ASP A 52 -3.56 -9.59 5.30
N ARG A 53 -3.60 -10.90 5.33
CA ARG A 53 -2.43 -11.76 5.58
C ARG A 53 -2.64 -13.16 5.05
N ALA A 54 -1.56 -13.84 4.75
CA ALA A 54 -1.57 -15.21 4.23
C ALA A 54 -2.22 -16.25 5.19
N ARG A 55 -2.35 -15.92 6.47
CA ARG A 55 -3.11 -16.68 7.47
C ARG A 55 -4.19 -15.80 8.08
N PRO A 56 -5.29 -15.55 7.36
CA PRO A 56 -6.35 -14.69 7.82
C PRO A 56 -7.15 -15.35 8.96
N PRO A 57 -7.91 -14.57 9.74
CA PRO A 57 -8.88 -15.14 10.66
C PRO A 57 -9.85 -16.06 9.93
N ILE A 58 -10.27 -17.15 10.56
CA ILE A 58 -11.25 -18.09 9.98
C ILE A 58 -12.54 -17.37 9.57
N ARG A 59 -12.93 -16.33 10.32
CA ARG A 59 -14.09 -15.49 10.00
C ARG A 59 -13.94 -14.79 8.64
N ALA A 60 -12.74 -14.31 8.30
CA ALA A 60 -12.49 -13.70 7.00
C ALA A 60 -12.69 -14.68 5.84
N ILE A 61 -12.20 -15.92 6.00
CA ILE A 61 -12.40 -17.01 5.02
C ILE A 61 -13.89 -17.32 4.87
N ARG A 62 -14.61 -17.43 5.99
CA ARG A 62 -16.07 -17.66 5.97
C ARG A 62 -16.80 -16.54 5.22
N VAL A 63 -16.52 -15.28 5.56
CA VAL A 63 -17.13 -14.12 4.88
C VAL A 63 -16.87 -14.16 3.39
N ALA A 64 -15.64 -14.49 2.97
CA ALA A 64 -15.31 -14.62 1.56
C ALA A 64 -16.15 -15.73 0.89
N LEU A 65 -16.23 -16.91 1.49
CA LEU A 65 -17.02 -18.04 0.96
C LEU A 65 -18.50 -17.68 0.86
N ASP A 66 -19.10 -17.19 1.96
CA ASP A 66 -20.53 -16.86 2.03
C ASP A 66 -20.89 -15.76 1.02
N THR A 67 -20.01 -14.76 0.82
CA THR A 67 -20.24 -13.67 -0.12
C THR A 67 -20.10 -14.12 -1.57
N LEU A 68 -19.11 -14.95 -1.88
CA LEU A 68 -18.85 -15.42 -3.26
C LEU A 68 -19.83 -16.51 -3.72
N GLU A 69 -20.62 -17.07 -2.82
CA GLU A 69 -21.73 -17.98 -3.20
C GLU A 69 -22.77 -17.27 -4.08
N LEU A 70 -23.02 -15.98 -3.85
CA LEU A 70 -23.99 -15.20 -4.62
C LEU A 70 -23.65 -15.13 -6.13
N PRO A 71 -22.49 -14.63 -6.57
CA PRO A 71 -22.13 -14.63 -7.99
C PRO A 71 -22.07 -16.06 -8.55
N TYR A 72 -21.55 -17.03 -7.79
CA TYR A 72 -21.52 -18.42 -8.23
C TYR A 72 -22.93 -18.97 -8.54
N SER A 73 -23.91 -18.71 -7.67
CA SER A 73 -25.31 -19.14 -7.88
C SER A 73 -25.96 -18.50 -9.11
N LYS A 74 -25.42 -17.38 -9.57
CA LYS A 74 -25.86 -16.67 -10.80
C LYS A 74 -25.04 -17.04 -12.02
N GLY A 75 -24.08 -17.96 -11.91
CA GLY A 75 -23.19 -18.35 -13.01
C GLY A 75 -22.15 -17.30 -13.39
N ILE A 76 -21.91 -16.31 -12.52
CA ILE A 76 -20.92 -15.25 -12.72
C ILE A 76 -19.57 -15.76 -12.20
N PRO A 77 -18.56 -15.97 -13.05
CA PRO A 77 -17.24 -16.40 -12.61
C PRO A 77 -16.52 -15.30 -11.83
N VAL A 78 -15.83 -15.72 -10.77
CA VAL A 78 -14.95 -14.84 -10.00
C VAL A 78 -13.52 -15.29 -10.21
N TYR A 79 -12.66 -14.39 -10.64
CA TYR A 79 -11.23 -14.61 -10.84
C TYR A 79 -10.44 -13.90 -9.76
N VAL A 80 -9.47 -14.58 -9.17
CA VAL A 80 -8.63 -14.05 -8.09
C VAL A 80 -7.16 -14.32 -8.42
N ILE A 81 -6.31 -13.34 -8.25
CA ILE A 81 -4.85 -13.51 -8.20
C ILE A 81 -4.35 -13.22 -6.78
N LEU A 82 -3.13 -13.63 -6.47
CA LEU A 82 -2.52 -13.32 -5.17
C LEU A 82 -1.83 -11.97 -5.21
N GLY A 83 -2.05 -11.17 -4.16
CA GLY A 83 -1.22 -10.03 -3.82
C GLY A 83 -0.11 -10.42 -2.82
N GLU A 84 0.65 -9.46 -2.36
CA GLU A 84 1.79 -9.68 -1.45
C GLU A 84 1.36 -10.15 -0.06
N HIS A 85 0.20 -9.69 0.42
CA HIS A 85 -0.38 -10.09 1.69
C HIS A 85 -0.93 -11.52 1.66
N ASP A 86 -1.36 -12.01 0.50
CA ASP A 86 -1.93 -13.34 0.31
C ASP A 86 -0.86 -14.44 0.27
N ILE A 87 0.39 -14.11 -0.09
CA ILE A 87 1.46 -15.09 -0.32
C ILE A 87 2.11 -15.51 0.99
N PRO A 88 2.06 -16.82 1.35
CA PRO A 88 2.75 -17.32 2.54
C PRO A 88 4.27 -17.17 2.42
N LYS A 89 4.91 -16.64 3.48
CA LYS A 89 6.39 -16.51 3.56
C LYS A 89 7.09 -17.84 3.82
N VAL A 90 6.36 -18.89 4.16
CA VAL A 90 6.83 -20.26 4.38
C VAL A 90 6.16 -21.19 3.37
N ARG A 91 6.64 -22.43 3.25
CA ARG A 91 5.99 -23.45 2.39
C ARG A 91 4.60 -23.77 2.95
N ASP A 92 3.60 -23.06 2.45
CA ASP A 92 2.19 -23.22 2.81
C ASP A 92 1.33 -22.86 1.58
N GLU A 93 0.04 -23.16 1.61
CA GLU A 93 -0.90 -22.78 0.57
C GLU A 93 -1.54 -21.44 0.92
N PRO A 94 -1.81 -20.58 -0.07
CA PRO A 94 -2.56 -19.35 0.17
C PRO A 94 -4.03 -19.66 0.50
N PRO A 95 -4.70 -18.86 1.32
CA PRO A 95 -6.08 -19.11 1.74
C PRO A 95 -7.08 -19.16 0.57
N GLN A 96 -6.75 -18.57 -0.57
CA GLN A 96 -7.57 -18.59 -1.78
C GLN A 96 -7.81 -20.01 -2.36
N VAL A 97 -6.96 -20.98 -2.05
CA VAL A 97 -7.22 -22.39 -2.46
C VAL A 97 -8.47 -22.98 -1.82
N LEU A 98 -8.94 -22.39 -0.72
CA LEU A 98 -10.18 -22.78 -0.04
C LEU A 98 -11.44 -22.16 -0.68
N LEU A 99 -11.28 -21.18 -1.58
CA LEU A 99 -12.38 -20.43 -2.18
C LEU A 99 -12.98 -21.19 -3.36
N ARG A 100 -13.79 -22.21 -3.07
CA ARG A 100 -14.44 -23.07 -4.09
C ARG A 100 -15.29 -22.31 -5.13
N TYR A 101 -15.67 -21.08 -4.86
CA TYR A 101 -16.50 -20.22 -5.73
C TYR A 101 -15.67 -19.22 -6.56
N ALA A 102 -14.34 -19.28 -6.46
CA ALA A 102 -13.45 -18.43 -7.22
C ALA A 102 -12.37 -19.26 -7.92
N LYS A 103 -11.93 -18.78 -9.06
CA LYS A 103 -10.81 -19.35 -9.83
C LYS A 103 -9.53 -18.61 -9.44
N LEU A 104 -8.66 -19.27 -8.70
CA LEU A 104 -7.32 -18.76 -8.42
C LEU A 104 -6.45 -18.90 -9.67
N MET A 105 -5.83 -17.81 -10.10
CA MET A 105 -5.03 -17.72 -11.31
C MET A 105 -3.61 -17.21 -11.05
N GLY A 106 -2.73 -17.46 -11.99
CA GLY A 106 -1.44 -16.78 -12.06
C GLY A 106 -0.43 -17.18 -11.00
N THR A 107 -0.56 -18.34 -10.37
CA THR A 107 0.45 -18.91 -9.47
C THR A 107 1.34 -19.91 -10.21
N HIS A 108 2.32 -20.49 -9.52
CA HIS A 108 3.11 -21.60 -10.10
C HIS A 108 2.33 -22.93 -10.22
N LYS A 109 1.14 -23.02 -9.60
CA LYS A 109 0.27 -24.21 -9.59
C LYS A 109 -1.02 -24.03 -10.36
N THR A 110 -1.39 -22.79 -10.70
CA THR A 110 -2.65 -22.46 -11.37
C THR A 110 -2.39 -21.82 -12.73
N PRO A 111 -3.31 -21.99 -13.70
CA PRO A 111 -3.15 -21.44 -15.03
C PRO A 111 -3.09 -19.90 -15.02
N ASP A 112 -2.33 -19.36 -15.97
CA ASP A 112 -2.26 -17.91 -16.19
C ASP A 112 -3.40 -17.40 -17.08
N ILE A 113 -4.15 -18.27 -17.72
CA ILE A 113 -5.17 -17.91 -18.71
C ILE A 113 -6.41 -18.78 -18.52
N ASP A 114 -7.57 -18.14 -18.66
CA ASP A 114 -8.88 -18.76 -18.84
C ASP A 114 -9.64 -18.10 -20.00
N PHE A 115 -10.59 -18.81 -20.57
CA PHE A 115 -11.43 -18.33 -21.65
C PHE A 115 -12.87 -18.20 -21.17
N LEU A 116 -13.42 -17.00 -21.34
CA LEU A 116 -14.80 -16.69 -20.97
C LEU A 116 -15.63 -16.39 -22.21
N ARG A 117 -16.75 -17.08 -22.37
CA ARG A 117 -17.69 -16.83 -23.48
C ARG A 117 -18.86 -16.02 -22.98
N VAL A 118 -19.07 -14.85 -23.60
CA VAL A 118 -20.16 -13.93 -23.32
C VAL A 118 -20.82 -13.55 -24.63
N ASP A 119 -22.13 -13.74 -24.76
CA ASP A 119 -22.92 -13.42 -25.98
C ASP A 119 -22.29 -13.97 -27.26
N GLY A 120 -21.82 -15.23 -27.21
CA GLY A 120 -21.19 -15.92 -28.34
C GLY A 120 -19.77 -15.46 -28.68
N LYS A 121 -19.24 -14.41 -28.03
CA LYS A 121 -17.86 -13.94 -28.18
C LYS A 121 -16.97 -14.55 -27.10
N GLU A 122 -15.73 -14.90 -27.46
CA GLU A 122 -14.75 -15.43 -26.54
C GLU A 122 -13.77 -14.32 -26.09
N TYR A 123 -13.63 -14.18 -24.79
CA TYR A 123 -12.72 -13.25 -24.13
C TYR A 123 -11.62 -14.03 -23.41
N VAL A 124 -10.45 -13.42 -23.25
CA VAL A 124 -9.33 -14.01 -22.51
C VAL A 124 -9.18 -13.29 -21.19
N ILE A 125 -9.22 -14.04 -20.09
CA ILE A 125 -8.85 -13.55 -18.76
C ILE A 125 -7.46 -14.10 -18.44
N ALA A 126 -6.48 -13.23 -18.36
CA ALA A 126 -5.12 -13.56 -17.96
C ALA A 126 -4.87 -13.05 -16.54
N GLY A 127 -4.11 -13.79 -15.74
CA GLY A 127 -3.74 -13.38 -14.40
C GLY A 127 -2.32 -13.78 -14.06
N VAL A 128 -1.57 -12.87 -13.45
CA VAL A 128 -0.25 -13.17 -12.90
C VAL A 128 -0.21 -12.61 -11.48
N SER A 129 -0.07 -13.51 -10.50
CA SER A 129 0.04 -13.17 -9.09
C SER A 129 1.29 -12.36 -8.80
N HIS A 130 1.32 -11.68 -7.65
CA HIS A 130 2.39 -10.78 -7.24
C HIS A 130 3.79 -11.42 -7.32
N PHE A 131 4.74 -10.63 -7.77
CA PHE A 131 6.17 -10.89 -7.74
C PHE A 131 6.88 -9.82 -6.91
N PRO A 132 7.85 -10.19 -6.04
CA PRO A 132 8.63 -9.21 -5.29
C PRO A 132 9.29 -8.18 -6.21
N SER A 133 9.35 -6.92 -5.80
CA SER A 133 9.87 -5.79 -6.57
C SER A 133 11.40 -5.79 -6.76
N ARG A 134 12.05 -6.95 -6.76
CA ARG A 134 13.47 -7.11 -7.08
C ARG A 134 13.66 -7.46 -8.55
N ARG A 135 14.67 -6.89 -9.19
CA ARG A 135 14.92 -7.00 -10.64
C ARG A 135 14.74 -8.41 -11.21
N LYS A 136 15.37 -9.43 -10.61
CA LYS A 136 15.28 -10.81 -11.10
C LYS A 136 13.85 -11.39 -11.09
N TYR A 137 13.01 -10.93 -10.16
CA TYR A 137 11.61 -11.38 -10.08
C TYR A 137 10.73 -10.59 -11.06
N LEU A 138 11.04 -9.31 -11.28
CA LEU A 138 10.36 -8.50 -12.28
C LEU A 138 10.64 -9.01 -13.69
N ASP A 139 11.85 -9.50 -13.98
CA ASP A 139 12.15 -10.14 -15.25
C ASP A 139 11.29 -11.38 -15.50
N LYS A 140 11.13 -12.25 -14.50
CA LYS A 140 10.20 -13.40 -14.56
C LYS A 140 8.74 -12.98 -14.72
N LEU A 141 8.33 -11.89 -14.09
CA LEU A 141 7.00 -11.34 -14.26
C LEU A 141 6.78 -10.90 -15.71
N ARG A 142 7.74 -10.17 -16.32
CA ARG A 142 7.71 -9.77 -17.72
C ARG A 142 7.60 -10.98 -18.66
N GLU A 143 8.40 -12.02 -18.43
CA GLU A 143 8.33 -13.28 -19.20
C GLU A 143 6.93 -13.89 -19.14
N ARG A 144 6.30 -13.95 -17.95
CA ARG A 144 4.94 -14.50 -17.81
C ARG A 144 3.89 -13.63 -18.50
N ILE A 145 4.00 -12.30 -18.41
CA ILE A 145 3.10 -11.37 -19.11
C ILE A 145 3.19 -11.58 -20.63
N VAL A 146 4.40 -11.68 -21.18
CA VAL A 146 4.61 -11.94 -22.61
C VAL A 146 4.09 -13.31 -23.02
N ALA A 147 4.33 -14.34 -22.20
CA ALA A 147 3.80 -15.69 -22.45
C ALA A 147 2.26 -15.74 -22.43
N ALA A 148 1.62 -14.96 -21.55
CA ALA A 148 0.17 -14.81 -21.54
C ALA A 148 -0.32 -14.07 -22.80
N ALA A 149 0.34 -12.99 -23.20
CA ALA A 149 0.00 -12.21 -24.38
C ALA A 149 0.05 -13.03 -25.68
N SER A 150 1.01 -13.95 -25.80
CA SER A 150 1.14 -14.81 -26.99
C SER A 150 -0.07 -15.74 -27.24
N LYS A 151 -0.89 -15.98 -26.22
CA LYS A 151 -2.05 -16.90 -26.28
C LYS A 151 -3.38 -16.19 -26.54
N ILE A 152 -3.39 -14.86 -26.61
CA ILE A 152 -4.62 -14.08 -26.78
C ILE A 152 -5.25 -14.29 -28.16
N GLY A 153 -4.42 -14.33 -29.21
CA GLY A 153 -4.90 -14.62 -30.57
C GLY A 153 -5.90 -13.59 -31.11
N GLY A 154 -5.68 -12.31 -30.83
CA GLY A 154 -6.52 -11.20 -31.31
C GLY A 154 -7.87 -11.04 -30.60
N ARG A 155 -8.15 -11.83 -29.57
CA ARG A 155 -9.37 -11.70 -28.76
C ARG A 155 -9.29 -10.49 -27.84
N LYS A 156 -10.45 -9.93 -27.48
CA LYS A 156 -10.48 -8.99 -26.33
C LYS A 156 -10.06 -9.70 -25.06
N SER A 157 -9.23 -9.02 -24.25
CA SER A 157 -8.55 -9.67 -23.14
C SER A 157 -8.33 -8.74 -21.97
N VAL A 158 -8.33 -9.33 -20.78
CA VAL A 158 -8.00 -8.65 -19.51
C VAL A 158 -6.76 -9.32 -18.92
N LEU A 159 -5.81 -8.52 -18.49
CA LEU A 159 -4.68 -8.96 -17.69
C LEU A 159 -4.87 -8.50 -16.24
N MET A 160 -4.91 -9.41 -15.29
CA MET A 160 -4.91 -9.12 -13.86
C MET A 160 -3.46 -9.12 -13.34
N LEU A 161 -3.06 -8.06 -12.67
CA LEU A 161 -1.73 -7.91 -12.05
C LEU A 161 -1.86 -7.29 -10.65
N HIS A 162 -0.94 -7.66 -9.76
CA HIS A 162 -0.80 -7.02 -8.45
C HIS A 162 0.62 -6.49 -8.31
N GLN A 163 0.85 -5.26 -8.78
CA GLN A 163 2.19 -4.65 -8.88
C GLN A 163 2.13 -3.13 -8.88
N ASN A 164 3.25 -2.50 -8.52
CA ASN A 164 3.46 -1.09 -8.72
C ASN A 164 3.90 -0.79 -10.18
N ILE A 165 3.43 0.34 -10.72
CA ILE A 165 3.98 0.94 -11.96
C ILE A 165 5.02 1.97 -11.55
N ARG A 166 6.26 1.75 -12.03
CA ARG A 166 7.40 2.63 -11.73
C ARG A 166 7.10 4.08 -12.11
N ASN A 167 7.56 5.02 -11.29
CA ASN A 167 7.42 6.47 -11.47
C ASN A 167 5.97 7.01 -11.45
N VAL A 168 4.98 6.19 -11.08
CA VAL A 168 3.59 6.66 -10.94
C VAL A 168 3.21 6.88 -9.48
N PHE A 169 3.63 5.99 -8.58
CA PHE A 169 3.25 6.01 -7.16
C PHE A 169 4.47 6.04 -6.23
N GLY A 170 5.36 7.02 -6.40
CA GLY A 170 6.49 7.22 -5.51
C GLY A 170 7.70 6.36 -5.84
N PHE A 171 8.43 5.90 -4.81
CA PHE A 171 9.79 5.38 -4.94
C PHE A 171 9.89 3.84 -4.99
N GLU A 172 8.76 3.14 -5.02
CA GLU A 172 8.80 1.68 -5.08
C GLU A 172 9.20 1.19 -6.47
N GLU A 173 10.08 0.21 -6.50
CA GLU A 173 10.42 -0.55 -7.72
C GLU A 173 9.15 -1.23 -8.27
N GLY A 174 9.04 -1.32 -9.58
CA GLY A 174 7.88 -1.91 -10.26
C GLY A 174 8.15 -2.21 -11.72
N ILE A 175 7.12 -2.55 -12.43
CA ILE A 175 7.16 -2.68 -13.90
C ILE A 175 6.93 -1.30 -14.54
N ASP A 176 7.37 -1.16 -15.79
CA ASP A 176 7.05 0.01 -16.59
C ASP A 176 5.74 -0.22 -17.36
N LEU A 177 5.03 0.85 -17.70
CA LEU A 177 3.85 0.73 -18.58
C LEU A 177 4.22 0.12 -19.94
N ALA A 178 5.45 0.32 -20.41
CA ALA A 178 5.97 -0.28 -21.65
C ALA A 178 6.22 -1.80 -21.55
N ASP A 179 6.28 -2.38 -20.34
CA ASP A 179 6.39 -3.82 -20.14
C ASP A 179 5.08 -4.57 -20.44
N ILE A 180 3.97 -3.84 -20.62
CA ILE A 180 2.64 -4.39 -20.87
C ILE A 180 2.41 -4.49 -22.39
N PRO A 181 2.32 -5.70 -22.96
CA PRO A 181 2.09 -5.88 -24.39
C PRO A 181 0.74 -5.30 -24.86
N LYS A 182 0.72 -4.71 -26.05
CA LYS A 182 -0.48 -4.17 -26.73
C LYS A 182 -1.59 -5.21 -26.93
N ALA A 183 -1.28 -6.49 -26.84
CA ALA A 183 -2.25 -7.57 -27.02
C ALA A 183 -3.41 -7.51 -26.01
N PHE A 184 -3.22 -6.92 -24.84
CA PHE A 184 -4.25 -6.79 -23.83
C PHE A 184 -5.16 -5.58 -24.11
N THR A 185 -6.49 -5.80 -23.95
CA THR A 185 -7.50 -4.74 -24.06
C THR A 185 -7.54 -3.89 -22.80
N TYR A 186 -7.44 -4.53 -21.62
CA TYR A 186 -7.53 -3.90 -20.30
C TYR A 186 -6.58 -4.57 -19.33
N VAL A 187 -5.97 -3.77 -18.44
CA VAL A 187 -5.12 -4.30 -17.35
C VAL A 187 -5.76 -3.93 -16.01
N ALA A 188 -6.16 -4.96 -15.28
CA ALA A 188 -6.78 -4.87 -13.97
C ALA A 188 -5.69 -4.97 -12.89
N MET A 189 -5.27 -3.83 -12.36
CA MET A 189 -4.20 -3.70 -11.36
C MET A 189 -4.73 -3.75 -9.93
N GLY A 190 -3.93 -4.29 -9.01
CA GLY A 190 -4.03 -4.12 -7.56
C GLY A 190 -2.72 -3.64 -6.96
N HIS A 191 -2.59 -3.62 -5.64
CA HIS A 191 -1.45 -3.16 -4.85
C HIS A 191 -1.55 -1.69 -4.41
N ILE A 192 -2.05 -0.82 -5.24
CA ILE A 192 -2.19 0.61 -4.93
C ILE A 192 -3.60 0.88 -4.44
N HIS A 193 -3.74 1.31 -3.20
CA HIS A 193 -5.05 1.56 -2.57
C HIS A 193 -5.77 2.80 -3.12
N LEU A 194 -5.19 3.50 -4.09
CA LEU A 194 -5.75 4.70 -4.69
C LEU A 194 -6.28 4.42 -6.09
N ARG A 195 -7.37 5.08 -6.46
CA ARG A 195 -7.92 5.02 -7.81
C ARG A 195 -7.00 5.71 -8.81
N LYS A 196 -6.69 5.03 -9.90
CA LYS A 196 -5.93 5.60 -10.99
C LYS A 196 -6.23 4.88 -12.31
N VAL A 197 -6.43 5.64 -13.37
CA VAL A 197 -6.50 5.11 -14.73
C VAL A 197 -5.34 5.68 -15.54
N LEU A 198 -4.61 4.81 -16.21
CA LEU A 198 -3.41 5.10 -16.98
C LEU A 198 -3.58 4.52 -18.40
N LYS A 199 -2.70 4.91 -19.30
CA LYS A 199 -2.57 4.30 -20.62
C LYS A 199 -1.11 3.87 -20.84
N THR A 200 -0.90 2.71 -21.45
CA THR A 200 0.43 2.33 -21.96
C THR A 200 0.82 3.24 -23.13
N PRO A 201 2.09 3.28 -23.54
CA PRO A 201 2.49 4.01 -24.76
C PRO A 201 1.70 3.59 -26.01
N GLU A 202 1.25 2.33 -26.07
CA GLU A 202 0.47 1.79 -27.20
C GLU A 202 -1.05 1.93 -27.00
N GLY A 203 -1.50 2.59 -25.94
CA GLY A 203 -2.89 2.94 -25.71
C GLY A 203 -3.71 1.95 -24.88
N THR A 204 -3.14 0.85 -24.39
CA THR A 204 -3.84 -0.09 -23.50
C THR A 204 -4.25 0.58 -22.20
N THR A 205 -5.49 0.42 -21.78
CA THR A 205 -6.00 0.97 -20.51
C THR A 205 -5.51 0.13 -19.33
N VAL A 206 -4.88 0.79 -18.36
CA VAL A 206 -4.36 0.22 -17.11
C VAL A 206 -5.05 0.91 -15.94
N ALA A 207 -5.68 0.17 -15.04
CA ALA A 207 -6.45 0.80 -13.97
C ALA A 207 -6.24 0.13 -12.61
N TYR A 208 -6.11 0.96 -11.58
CA TYR A 208 -6.12 0.62 -10.17
C TYR A 208 -7.46 1.06 -9.58
N PRO A 209 -8.31 0.18 -9.07
CA PRO A 209 -9.58 0.57 -8.47
C PRO A 209 -9.41 1.14 -7.06
N GLY A 210 -8.24 0.92 -6.46
CA GLY A 210 -7.98 1.16 -5.06
C GLY A 210 -8.58 0.10 -4.14
N SER A 211 -8.40 0.27 -2.84
CA SER A 211 -9.03 -0.58 -1.83
C SER A 211 -10.52 -0.26 -1.67
N ILE A 212 -11.30 -1.24 -1.21
CA ILE A 212 -12.75 -1.10 -0.98
C ILE A 212 -13.10 -0.30 0.28
N GLU A 213 -12.10 -0.01 1.12
CA GLU A 213 -12.26 0.77 2.36
C GLU A 213 -11.01 1.65 2.57
N ILE A 214 -11.11 2.68 3.40
CA ILE A 214 -9.96 3.51 3.79
C ILE A 214 -9.12 2.73 4.81
N LEU A 215 -7.98 2.21 4.38
CA LEU A 215 -7.12 1.35 5.20
C LEU A 215 -6.01 2.15 5.90
N ARG A 216 -5.60 3.30 5.34
CA ARG A 216 -4.51 4.13 5.84
C ARG A 216 -4.93 5.60 5.87
N SER A 217 -4.36 6.37 6.80
CA SER A 217 -4.69 7.80 6.96
C SER A 217 -4.23 8.68 5.79
N ASP A 218 -3.25 8.25 5.00
CA ASP A 218 -2.78 8.93 3.81
C ASP A 218 -3.76 8.81 2.62
N GLU A 219 -4.65 7.83 2.65
CA GLU A 219 -5.69 7.63 1.64
C GLU A 219 -6.88 8.62 1.80
N VAL A 220 -7.04 9.23 2.98
CA VAL A 220 -8.23 10.04 3.32
C VAL A 220 -8.42 11.20 2.35
N ARG A 221 -7.34 11.92 2.02
CA ARG A 221 -7.42 13.06 1.08
C ARG A 221 -7.86 12.63 -0.31
N VAL A 222 -7.28 11.55 -0.81
CA VAL A 222 -7.62 11.04 -2.14
C VAL A 222 -9.04 10.48 -2.16
N TRP A 223 -9.48 9.84 -1.07
CA TRP A 223 -10.86 9.41 -0.93
C TRP A 223 -11.86 10.58 -1.00
N GLU A 224 -11.55 11.73 -0.38
CA GLU A 224 -12.42 12.93 -0.47
C GLU A 224 -12.59 13.42 -1.91
N GLU A 225 -11.59 13.24 -2.77
CA GLU A 225 -11.56 13.69 -4.16
C GLU A 225 -12.08 12.62 -5.15
N GLU A 226 -11.70 11.36 -4.96
CA GLU A 226 -11.84 10.27 -5.94
C GLU A 226 -12.82 9.17 -5.51
N GLY A 227 -13.27 9.17 -4.25
CA GLY A 227 -14.07 8.09 -3.68
C GLY A 227 -13.27 6.83 -3.40
N LYS A 228 -13.96 5.77 -2.95
CA LYS A 228 -13.44 4.43 -2.68
C LYS A 228 -14.44 3.38 -3.15
N GLY A 229 -13.94 2.25 -3.65
CA GLY A 229 -14.79 1.16 -4.11
C GLY A 229 -14.13 0.35 -5.21
N TYR A 230 -14.79 0.18 -6.35
CA TYR A 230 -14.31 -0.65 -7.45
C TYR A 230 -14.64 -0.02 -8.81
N TYR A 231 -14.22 -0.65 -9.89
CA TYR A 231 -14.58 -0.24 -11.25
C TYR A 231 -15.55 -1.23 -11.90
N LEU A 232 -16.57 -0.69 -12.57
CA LEU A 232 -17.31 -1.38 -13.62
C LEU A 232 -16.65 -1.05 -14.96
N VAL A 233 -16.20 -2.08 -15.67
CA VAL A 233 -15.46 -1.92 -16.93
C VAL A 233 -16.23 -2.59 -18.05
N ASP A 234 -16.66 -1.80 -19.01
CA ASP A 234 -17.28 -2.29 -20.23
C ASP A 234 -16.26 -2.45 -21.35
N LEU A 235 -16.12 -3.69 -21.82
CA LEU A 235 -15.23 -4.09 -22.91
C LEU A 235 -15.97 -4.30 -24.24
N SER A 236 -17.22 -3.86 -24.39
CA SER A 236 -18.00 -4.04 -25.61
C SER A 236 -17.50 -3.15 -26.76
N GLY A 237 -17.11 -1.92 -26.46
CA GLY A 237 -16.56 -0.95 -27.41
C GLY A 237 -15.12 -1.23 -27.82
N ASP A 238 -14.56 -0.46 -28.73
CA ASP A 238 -13.17 -0.60 -29.18
C ASP A 238 -12.17 -0.30 -28.05
N GLU A 239 -12.48 0.70 -27.22
CA GLU A 239 -11.75 1.00 -26.00
C GLU A 239 -12.60 0.63 -24.76
N PRO A 240 -11.94 0.21 -23.64
CA PRO A 240 -12.63 -0.03 -22.38
C PRO A 240 -13.21 1.25 -21.80
N THR A 241 -14.48 1.20 -21.36
CA THR A 241 -15.07 2.26 -20.56
C THR A 241 -14.98 1.89 -19.09
N VAL A 242 -14.33 2.75 -18.28
CA VAL A 242 -14.08 2.52 -16.87
C VAL A 242 -14.96 3.44 -16.03
N ASN A 243 -15.93 2.88 -15.32
CA ASN A 243 -16.87 3.61 -14.46
C ASN A 243 -16.56 3.36 -12.99
N LYS A 244 -16.54 4.42 -12.18
CA LYS A 244 -16.35 4.33 -10.72
C LYS A 244 -17.65 3.88 -10.05
N VAL A 245 -17.55 2.92 -9.14
CA VAL A 245 -18.61 2.56 -8.20
C VAL A 245 -18.12 2.87 -6.79
N ASP A 246 -18.78 3.79 -6.11
CA ASP A 246 -18.45 4.18 -4.76
C ASP A 246 -19.18 3.31 -3.75
N LEU A 247 -18.46 2.90 -2.71
CA LEU A 247 -19.00 2.15 -1.56
C LEU A 247 -19.19 3.09 -0.36
N ASP A 248 -20.08 2.68 0.55
CA ASP A 248 -20.36 3.44 1.78
C ASP A 248 -19.26 3.24 2.83
N VAL A 249 -18.05 3.70 2.52
CA VAL A 249 -16.88 3.53 3.39
C VAL A 249 -17.02 4.28 4.72
N THR A 250 -16.27 3.85 5.73
CA THR A 250 -16.24 4.53 7.02
C THR A 250 -15.60 5.90 6.90
N PRO A 251 -16.32 6.99 7.19
CA PRO A 251 -15.76 8.33 7.11
C PRO A 251 -14.55 8.52 8.01
N GLN A 252 -13.48 9.07 7.45
CA GLN A 252 -12.28 9.43 8.18
C GLN A 252 -11.90 10.88 7.89
N ALA A 253 -11.23 11.53 8.83
CA ALA A 253 -10.69 12.87 8.64
C ALA A 253 -9.26 12.93 9.18
N VAL A 254 -8.42 13.75 8.54
CA VAL A 254 -7.05 14.01 8.99
C VAL A 254 -6.93 15.50 9.30
N VAL A 255 -6.36 15.83 10.43
CA VAL A 255 -6.05 17.21 10.81
C VAL A 255 -4.61 17.29 11.32
N GLU A 256 -3.89 18.30 10.87
CA GLU A 256 -2.55 18.63 11.31
C GLU A 256 -2.60 19.88 12.18
N ALA A 257 -1.89 19.86 13.30
CA ALA A 257 -1.82 20.96 14.24
C ALA A 257 -0.35 21.22 14.65
N ASP A 258 0.09 22.44 14.44
CA ASP A 258 1.49 22.84 14.71
C ASP A 258 1.72 23.29 16.17
N HIS A 259 0.69 23.25 17.01
CA HIS A 259 0.78 23.65 18.41
C HIS A 259 -0.28 22.94 19.26
N PRO A 260 0.04 22.60 20.53
CA PRO A 260 -0.90 21.95 21.44
C PRO A 260 -2.20 22.72 21.70
N SER A 261 -2.17 24.06 21.56
CA SER A 261 -3.34 24.91 21.73
C SER A 261 -4.21 25.09 20.50
N HIS A 262 -3.87 24.44 19.36
CA HIS A 262 -4.65 24.50 18.12
C HIS A 262 -5.87 23.56 18.19
N VAL A 263 -6.71 23.76 19.20
CA VAL A 263 -7.99 23.05 19.35
C VAL A 263 -8.99 23.37 18.24
N PRO A 264 -9.10 24.63 17.72
CA PRO A 264 -10.08 24.96 16.69
C PRO A 264 -10.01 24.11 15.43
N PRO A 265 -8.85 23.83 14.80
CA PRO A 265 -8.76 22.96 13.65
C PRO A 265 -9.27 21.53 13.93
N VAL A 266 -9.02 21.01 15.14
CA VAL A 266 -9.51 19.69 15.57
C VAL A 266 -11.02 19.70 15.73
N GLU A 267 -11.61 20.76 16.31
CA GLU A 267 -13.07 20.90 16.45
C GLU A 267 -13.76 21.02 15.09
N ASP A 268 -13.18 21.73 14.14
CA ASP A 268 -13.73 21.88 12.80
C ASP A 268 -13.69 20.56 12.02
N ALA A 269 -12.56 19.83 12.08
CA ALA A 269 -12.45 18.51 11.47
C ALA A 269 -13.43 17.52 12.10
N LEU A 270 -13.56 17.55 13.43
CA LEU A 270 -14.54 16.71 14.14
C LEU A 270 -15.99 17.06 13.73
N ARG A 271 -16.32 18.32 13.61
CA ARG A 271 -17.63 18.80 13.19
C ARG A 271 -17.95 18.35 11.73
N LYS A 272 -16.97 18.47 10.81
CA LYS A 272 -17.08 17.98 9.44
C LYS A 272 -17.33 16.48 9.45
N LEU A 273 -16.52 15.70 10.18
CA LEU A 273 -16.64 14.25 10.26
C LEU A 273 -18.02 13.83 10.81
N LEU A 274 -18.50 14.46 11.90
CA LEU A 274 -19.80 14.14 12.48
C LEU A 274 -20.99 14.38 11.56
N ARG A 275 -20.90 15.36 10.62
CA ARG A 275 -21.93 15.62 9.60
C ARG A 275 -21.97 14.51 8.53
N MET A 276 -20.85 13.83 8.29
CA MET A 276 -20.76 12.72 7.33
C MET A 276 -21.27 11.40 7.92
N LEU A 277 -21.35 11.31 9.25
CA LEU A 277 -21.75 10.06 9.91
C LEU A 277 -23.26 9.82 9.83
N LYS A 278 -23.64 8.75 9.16
CA LYS A 278 -25.01 8.21 9.21
C LYS A 278 -25.39 7.74 10.62
N PRO A 279 -26.67 7.64 10.97
CA PRO A 279 -27.11 7.07 12.25
C PRO A 279 -26.51 5.67 12.49
N GLY A 280 -26.00 5.43 13.68
CA GLY A 280 -25.37 4.15 14.07
C GLY A 280 -23.95 3.93 13.51
N ARG A 281 -23.47 4.76 12.59
CA ARG A 281 -22.10 4.64 12.04
C ARG A 281 -21.07 5.37 12.91
N ARG A 282 -19.85 4.86 12.86
CA ARG A 282 -18.68 5.44 13.51
C ARG A 282 -17.76 6.08 12.48
N GLY A 283 -16.87 6.96 12.93
CA GLY A 283 -15.83 7.55 12.10
C GLY A 283 -14.48 7.54 12.79
N ILE A 284 -13.44 7.92 12.05
CA ILE A 284 -12.07 8.00 12.57
C ILE A 284 -11.53 9.40 12.34
N LEU A 285 -11.01 10.02 13.41
CA LEU A 285 -10.30 11.29 13.35
C LEU A 285 -8.81 11.07 13.61
N HIS A 286 -7.99 11.33 12.61
CA HIS A 286 -6.54 11.34 12.72
C HIS A 286 -6.06 12.73 13.05
N VAL A 287 -5.41 12.90 14.19
CA VAL A 287 -4.82 14.17 14.62
C VAL A 287 -3.32 14.01 14.66
N ARG A 288 -2.62 14.74 13.81
CA ARG A 288 -1.16 14.82 13.78
C ARG A 288 -0.72 16.12 14.39
N ILE A 289 -0.02 16.07 15.52
CA ILE A 289 0.44 17.26 16.24
C ILE A 289 1.96 17.32 16.12
N ARG A 290 2.46 18.41 15.52
CA ARG A 290 3.89 18.73 15.55
C ARG A 290 4.12 19.76 16.65
N MET A 291 5.02 19.47 17.56
CA MET A 291 5.32 20.37 18.67
C MET A 291 6.81 20.40 18.97
N ARG A 292 7.26 21.50 19.56
CA ARG A 292 8.64 21.63 20.01
C ARG A 292 8.95 20.61 21.10
N ALA A 293 10.14 20.03 21.05
CA ALA A 293 10.57 19.01 22.01
C ALA A 293 10.68 19.53 23.45
N ASP A 294 10.92 20.86 23.64
CA ASP A 294 11.04 21.50 24.92
C ASP A 294 9.69 21.86 25.58
N VAL A 295 8.57 21.73 24.87
CA VAL A 295 7.23 22.00 25.41
C VAL A 295 6.73 20.78 26.20
N GLN A 296 6.56 20.95 27.49
CA GLN A 296 5.95 19.95 28.36
C GLN A 296 4.42 20.10 28.34
N ALA A 297 3.78 19.46 27.41
CA ALA A 297 2.31 19.37 27.33
C ALA A 297 1.91 17.96 26.87
N ASP A 298 0.70 17.55 27.25
CA ASP A 298 0.05 16.33 26.74
C ASP A 298 -1.16 16.69 25.86
N PRO A 299 -0.89 17.11 24.60
CA PRO A 299 -1.96 17.47 23.69
C PRO A 299 -2.80 16.24 23.28
N ALA A 300 -2.23 15.05 23.35
CA ALA A 300 -2.96 13.83 23.01
C ALA A 300 -4.13 13.58 23.96
N SER A 301 -3.92 13.72 25.26
CA SER A 301 -5.00 13.58 26.25
C SER A 301 -6.05 14.68 26.11
N GLN A 302 -5.64 15.92 25.82
CA GLN A 302 -6.58 17.03 25.59
C GLN A 302 -7.48 16.77 24.36
N VAL A 303 -6.91 16.32 23.26
CA VAL A 303 -7.67 15.98 22.05
C VAL A 303 -8.62 14.81 22.31
N ARG A 304 -8.16 13.74 22.97
CA ARG A 304 -9.03 12.59 23.29
C ARG A 304 -10.21 13.00 24.17
N GLU A 305 -9.97 13.84 25.17
CA GLU A 305 -11.04 14.35 26.05
C GLU A 305 -12.02 15.25 25.30
N LEU A 306 -11.54 16.10 24.40
CA LEU A 306 -12.38 16.91 23.54
C LEU A 306 -13.31 16.03 22.68
N VAL A 307 -12.73 15.04 21.98
CA VAL A 307 -13.51 14.15 21.11
C VAL A 307 -14.51 13.35 21.93
N ARG A 308 -14.10 12.81 23.08
CA ARG A 308 -15.00 12.06 23.98
C ARG A 308 -16.20 12.91 24.41
N ARG A 309 -15.97 14.17 24.78
CA ARG A 309 -17.06 15.07 25.20
C ARG A 309 -18.01 15.47 24.06
N ARG A 310 -17.48 15.64 22.84
CA ARG A 310 -18.26 16.13 21.68
C ARG A 310 -18.93 15.01 20.87
N ALA A 311 -18.30 13.85 20.79
CA ALA A 311 -18.71 12.77 19.90
C ALA A 311 -19.00 11.43 20.62
N GLY A 312 -18.58 11.27 21.87
CA GLY A 312 -18.69 9.99 22.60
C GLY A 312 -17.97 8.88 21.83
N ASP A 313 -18.60 7.71 21.74
CA ASP A 313 -18.05 6.53 21.04
C ASP A 313 -18.29 6.54 19.53
N ARG A 314 -18.90 7.60 18.99
CA ARG A 314 -19.15 7.73 17.55
C ARG A 314 -17.88 8.00 16.75
N VAL A 315 -16.85 8.56 17.37
CA VAL A 315 -15.59 8.88 16.71
C VAL A 315 -14.42 8.28 17.48
N TYR A 316 -13.71 7.37 16.82
CA TYR A 316 -12.40 6.92 17.28
C TYR A 316 -11.35 7.97 16.91
N VAL A 317 -10.56 8.42 17.87
CA VAL A 317 -9.51 9.39 17.64
C VAL A 317 -8.12 8.75 17.74
N ARG A 318 -7.33 8.93 16.71
CA ARG A 318 -5.92 8.55 16.68
C ARG A 318 -5.06 9.82 16.73
N VAL A 319 -4.31 9.98 17.80
CA VAL A 319 -3.42 11.14 17.97
C VAL A 319 -1.98 10.66 17.84
N SER A 320 -1.23 11.26 16.93
CA SER A 320 0.22 11.14 16.82
C SER A 320 0.87 12.49 17.19
N VAL A 321 1.89 12.45 18.05
CA VAL A 321 2.62 13.64 18.46
C VAL A 321 4.06 13.50 18.01
N GLU A 322 4.46 14.35 17.11
CA GLU A 322 5.85 14.48 16.64
C GLU A 322 6.53 15.60 17.41
N ARG A 323 7.59 15.27 18.17
CA ARG A 323 8.40 16.24 18.89
C ARG A 323 9.61 16.63 18.06
N VAL A 324 9.68 17.89 17.66
CA VAL A 324 10.69 18.40 16.75
C VAL A 324 11.61 19.37 17.49
N ALA A 325 12.91 19.29 17.22
CA ALA A 325 13.87 20.26 17.78
C ALA A 325 13.47 21.69 17.39
N PRO A 326 13.63 22.68 18.29
CA PRO A 326 13.15 24.06 18.06
C PRO A 326 13.63 24.68 16.75
N ASP A 327 14.85 24.32 16.32
CA ASP A 327 15.49 24.92 15.14
C ASP A 327 14.95 24.35 13.82
N LEU A 328 14.45 23.10 13.83
CA LEU A 328 13.86 22.44 12.64
C LEU A 328 12.46 22.98 12.31
N MET A 329 11.70 23.47 13.29
CA MET A 329 10.40 24.09 13.03
C MET A 329 10.49 25.45 12.30
N ARG A 330 11.66 26.10 12.31
CA ARG A 330 11.88 27.36 11.59
C ARG A 330 12.24 27.14 10.13
N SER A 331 12.99 26.07 9.82
CA SER A 331 13.43 25.75 8.47
C SER A 331 12.27 25.30 7.56
N ASP A 332 11.31 24.52 8.08
CA ASP A 332 10.17 24.04 7.30
C ASP A 332 9.22 25.17 6.84
N ARG A 333 9.05 26.22 7.65
CA ARG A 333 8.23 27.39 7.25
C ARG A 333 8.86 28.17 6.10
N GLN A 334 10.20 28.18 6.00
CA GLN A 334 10.93 28.82 4.92
C GLN A 334 10.95 27.97 3.62
N ALA A 335 11.08 26.64 3.75
CA ALA A 335 11.08 25.71 2.61
C ALA A 335 9.71 25.63 1.91
N LEU A 336 8.60 25.64 2.68
CA LEU A 336 7.25 25.67 2.13
C LEU A 336 6.91 26.97 1.36
N SER A 337 7.65 28.07 1.62
CA SER A 337 7.45 29.34 0.94
C SER A 337 8.23 29.47 -0.40
N THR A 338 9.20 28.58 -0.65
CA THR A 338 10.10 28.68 -1.84
C THR A 338 9.83 27.65 -2.92
N GLY A 339 8.96 26.63 -2.67
CA GLY A 339 8.60 25.64 -3.69
C GLY A 339 9.76 24.74 -4.15
N GLU A 340 10.88 24.72 -3.44
CA GLU A 340 12.03 23.86 -3.79
C GLU A 340 11.77 22.41 -3.37
N MET A 341 11.93 21.48 -4.30
CA MET A 341 11.95 20.05 -4.02
C MET A 341 13.17 19.72 -3.15
N ILE A 342 12.95 19.40 -1.89
CA ILE A 342 13.99 18.99 -0.95
C ILE A 342 14.42 17.56 -1.32
N ASP A 343 15.65 17.39 -1.82
CA ASP A 343 16.20 16.07 -2.14
C ASP A 343 16.56 15.27 -0.86
N GLU A 344 16.63 13.95 -0.98
CA GLU A 344 16.89 13.03 0.13
C GLU A 344 18.23 13.31 0.84
N VAL A 345 19.24 13.77 0.09
CA VAL A 345 20.57 14.13 0.61
C VAL A 345 20.47 15.36 1.50
N SER A 346 19.69 16.35 1.10
CA SER A 346 19.46 17.57 1.87
C SER A 346 18.75 17.30 3.18
N ILE A 347 17.76 16.38 3.19
CA ILE A 347 17.08 15.94 4.41
C ILE A 347 18.07 15.28 5.37
N VAL A 348 18.84 14.30 4.91
CA VAL A 348 19.82 13.59 5.74
C VAL A 348 20.91 14.55 6.23
N ALA A 349 21.39 15.44 5.37
CA ALA A 349 22.38 16.45 5.75
C ALA A 349 21.90 17.37 6.87
N SER A 350 20.62 17.77 6.83
CA SER A 350 20.03 18.61 7.89
C SER A 350 19.92 17.87 9.23
N VAL A 351 19.66 16.59 9.21
CA VAL A 351 19.55 15.75 10.43
C VAL A 351 20.91 15.53 11.11
N ILE A 352 21.99 15.38 10.34
CA ILE A 352 23.34 15.12 10.87
C ILE A 352 24.15 16.39 11.13
N SER A 353 23.62 17.55 10.76
CA SER A 353 24.28 18.85 11.01
C SER A 353 23.93 19.40 12.39
N ALA A 354 24.87 20.10 13.03
CA ALA A 354 24.53 20.99 14.13
C ALA A 354 23.59 22.12 13.61
N PRO A 355 22.79 22.79 14.48
CA PRO A 355 21.85 23.83 14.06
C PRO A 355 22.54 24.87 13.17
N GLY A 356 22.09 24.97 11.92
CA GLY A 356 22.66 25.87 10.93
C GLY A 356 22.69 25.22 9.54
N ASN A 357 23.14 25.99 8.54
CA ASN A 357 23.23 25.47 7.16
C ASN A 357 24.20 24.25 7.13
N PRO A 358 23.82 23.10 6.56
CA PRO A 358 24.68 21.92 6.53
C PRO A 358 25.97 22.23 5.78
N GLY A 359 27.09 22.16 6.49
CA GLY A 359 28.41 22.36 5.91
C GLY A 359 28.75 21.31 4.85
N PRO A 360 29.74 21.53 3.96
CA PRO A 360 30.12 20.59 2.90
C PRO A 360 30.36 19.18 3.38
N THR A 361 30.82 19.02 4.62
CA THR A 361 31.06 17.71 5.25
C THR A 361 29.76 16.96 5.55
N ALA A 362 28.75 17.63 6.07
CA ALA A 362 27.43 17.03 6.36
C ALA A 362 26.75 16.57 5.07
N VAL A 363 26.81 17.37 4.00
CA VAL A 363 26.29 17.01 2.69
C VAL A 363 27.01 15.79 2.12
N LYS A 364 28.34 15.70 2.28
CA LYS A 364 29.13 14.55 1.83
C LYS A 364 28.74 13.29 2.60
N VAL A 365 28.60 13.36 3.92
CA VAL A 365 28.17 12.24 4.76
C VAL A 365 26.74 11.82 4.43
N ALA A 366 25.83 12.78 4.25
CA ALA A 366 24.45 12.50 3.85
C ALA A 366 24.37 11.76 2.51
N ARG A 367 25.13 12.21 1.51
CA ARG A 367 25.20 11.55 0.21
C ARG A 367 25.71 10.10 0.33
N ASN A 368 26.67 9.86 1.20
CA ASN A 368 27.19 8.53 1.44
C ASN A 368 26.16 7.63 2.14
N ILE A 369 25.38 8.16 3.10
CA ILE A 369 24.31 7.44 3.79
C ILE A 369 23.20 7.07 2.80
N VAL A 370 22.78 7.99 1.94
CA VAL A 370 21.78 7.72 0.90
C VAL A 370 22.29 6.68 -0.10
N LYS A 371 23.56 6.79 -0.53
CA LYS A 371 24.21 5.79 -1.40
C LYS A 371 24.27 4.42 -0.73
N LEU A 372 24.63 4.35 0.55
CA LEU A 372 24.68 3.11 1.35
C LEU A 372 23.28 2.49 1.46
N LYS A 373 22.25 3.27 1.78
CA LYS A 373 20.85 2.83 1.81
C LYS A 373 20.45 2.17 0.47
N ASN A 374 20.78 2.82 -0.65
CA ASN A 374 20.43 2.32 -1.98
C ASN A 374 21.19 1.02 -2.35
N VAL A 375 22.48 0.93 -1.94
CA VAL A 375 23.27 -0.30 -2.11
C VAL A 375 22.69 -1.43 -1.27
N LEU A 376 22.41 -1.20 0.02
CA LEU A 376 21.83 -2.21 0.92
C LEU A 376 20.42 -2.65 0.49
N ALA A 377 19.61 -1.76 -0.08
CA ALA A 377 18.31 -2.10 -0.63
C ALA A 377 18.39 -3.01 -1.88
N GLY A 378 19.52 -3.03 -2.58
CA GLY A 378 19.77 -3.87 -3.76
C GLY A 378 20.44 -5.22 -3.50
N ILE A 379 20.83 -5.54 -2.24
CA ILE A 379 21.61 -6.73 -1.92
C ILE A 379 20.73 -7.86 -1.39
N GLU A 380 20.92 -9.08 -1.91
CA GLU A 380 20.32 -10.30 -1.33
C GLU A 380 20.96 -10.62 0.04
N THR A 381 20.19 -11.19 0.94
CA THR A 381 20.59 -11.45 2.34
C THR A 381 21.86 -12.29 2.52
N GLY A 382 22.37 -12.96 1.48
CA GLY A 382 23.63 -13.70 1.48
C GLY A 382 24.88 -12.88 1.18
N ASP A 383 24.73 -11.69 0.57
CA ASP A 383 25.85 -10.85 0.12
C ASP A 383 26.07 -9.58 0.97
N VAL A 384 25.28 -9.42 2.04
CA VAL A 384 25.35 -8.21 2.89
C VAL A 384 26.72 -8.04 3.53
N GLU A 385 27.35 -9.13 4.01
CA GLU A 385 28.67 -9.07 4.63
C GLU A 385 29.74 -8.61 3.65
N SER A 386 29.75 -9.16 2.44
CA SER A 386 30.72 -8.79 1.38
C SER A 386 30.54 -7.34 0.93
N ALA A 387 29.29 -6.85 0.84
CA ALA A 387 29.00 -5.47 0.46
C ALA A 387 29.35 -4.48 1.58
N VAL A 388 29.10 -4.84 2.84
CA VAL A 388 29.51 -4.04 4.00
C VAL A 388 31.04 -4.00 4.09
N GLU A 389 31.75 -5.10 3.88
CA GLU A 389 33.21 -5.12 3.84
C GLU A 389 33.77 -4.26 2.68
N ALA A 390 33.19 -4.33 1.48
CA ALA A 390 33.57 -3.51 0.37
C ALA A 390 33.41 -2.01 0.67
N ILE A 391 32.31 -1.62 1.31
CA ILE A 391 32.05 -0.24 1.72
C ILE A 391 32.98 0.21 2.85
N LEU A 392 33.25 -0.66 3.82
CA LEU A 392 34.15 -0.36 4.94
C LEU A 392 35.62 -0.31 4.49
N SER A 393 35.98 -0.99 3.40
CA SER A 393 37.34 -0.99 2.83
C SER A 393 37.63 0.25 1.98
N GLU A 394 36.62 0.99 1.53
CA GLU A 394 36.82 2.28 0.85
C GLU A 394 37.37 3.32 1.84
N ARG A 395 38.69 3.46 1.92
CA ARG A 395 39.40 4.38 2.86
C ARG A 395 38.92 5.83 2.81
N ASP A 396 38.42 6.30 1.67
CA ASP A 396 37.91 7.66 1.49
C ASP A 396 36.47 7.86 1.97
N PHE A 397 35.72 6.77 2.20
CA PHE A 397 34.35 6.81 2.67
C PHE A 397 34.26 7.31 4.13
N TRP A 398 35.20 6.91 5.00
CA TRP A 398 35.17 7.11 6.45
C TRP A 398 36.17 8.13 6.98
N ARG A 399 36.89 8.88 6.12
CA ARG A 399 37.79 9.95 6.54
C ARG A 399 37.26 11.36 6.20
N PRO A 400 36.15 11.84 6.82
CA PRO A 400 36.06 13.25 7.04
C PRO A 400 37.08 13.62 8.12
N LYS A 401 37.91 14.65 7.89
CA LYS A 401 38.66 15.30 8.97
C LYS A 401 37.65 16.03 9.87
N VAL A 402 36.79 15.32 10.57
CA VAL A 402 35.88 15.84 11.59
C VAL A 402 36.54 15.50 12.92
N ARG A 403 36.97 16.49 13.65
CA ARG A 403 37.13 16.35 15.09
C ARG A 403 35.71 16.17 15.63
N ILE A 404 35.31 14.94 15.92
CA ILE A 404 34.19 14.68 16.82
C ILE A 404 34.67 15.23 18.14
N ALA A 405 33.95 16.18 18.71
CA ALA A 405 34.25 16.67 20.05
C ALA A 405 34.29 15.44 20.98
N ASP A 406 35.42 15.30 21.64
CA ASP A 406 35.61 14.28 22.69
C ASP A 406 34.49 14.51 23.71
N GLU A 407 33.58 13.56 23.84
CA GLU A 407 32.69 13.28 24.97
C GLU A 407 31.37 12.64 24.54
N ILE A 408 31.44 11.44 23.95
CA ILE A 408 30.39 10.43 24.17
C ILE A 408 31.14 9.16 24.62
N PRO A 409 31.07 8.76 25.89
CA PRO A 409 31.62 7.50 26.32
C PRO A 409 30.78 6.37 25.71
N LEU A 410 31.26 5.77 24.63
CA LEU A 410 30.79 4.46 24.17
C LEU A 410 31.02 3.47 25.31
N SER A 411 29.98 3.18 26.10
CA SER A 411 30.03 2.18 27.14
C SER A 411 30.41 0.85 26.48
N SER A 412 31.56 0.32 26.87
CA SER A 412 32.17 -0.94 26.43
C SER A 412 31.31 -2.19 26.71
N THR A 413 30.07 -2.01 27.12
CA THR A 413 29.10 -3.05 27.50
C THR A 413 28.34 -3.65 26.33
N LEU A 414 28.26 -2.97 25.17
CA LEU A 414 27.52 -3.48 24.00
C LEU A 414 28.35 -4.38 23.08
N LEU A 415 29.69 -4.32 23.16
CA LEU A 415 30.57 -5.13 22.30
C LEU A 415 30.98 -6.49 22.91
N ARG A 416 30.63 -6.78 24.19
CA ARG A 416 30.94 -8.07 24.85
C ARG A 416 29.83 -9.12 24.82
N LYS A 417 28.64 -8.84 24.26
CA LYS A 417 27.54 -9.82 24.20
C LYS A 417 27.36 -10.54 22.86
N SER A 418 28.20 -10.30 21.87
CA SER A 418 28.14 -11.02 20.59
C SER A 418 29.13 -12.18 20.41
N ARG A 419 29.81 -12.60 21.49
CA ARG A 419 30.69 -13.79 21.49
C ARG A 419 30.20 -14.86 22.47
N SER A 420 28.94 -15.29 22.35
CA SER A 420 28.54 -16.62 22.84
C SER A 420 28.12 -17.45 21.62
N ARG A 421 28.99 -18.35 21.23
CA ARG A 421 28.73 -19.46 20.33
C ARG A 421 27.53 -20.24 20.87
N GLY A 422 26.48 -20.38 20.10
CA GLY A 422 25.39 -21.29 20.40
C GLY A 422 24.01 -20.68 20.08
N GLY A 423 23.55 -20.72 18.84
CA GLY A 423 22.20 -20.28 18.54
C GLY A 423 21.69 -20.52 17.14
N LEU A 424 22.54 -20.78 16.15
CA LEU A 424 22.06 -21.02 14.78
C LEU A 424 22.02 -22.50 14.36
N ASP A 425 22.82 -23.38 15.02
CA ASP A 425 22.85 -24.81 14.66
C ASP A 425 21.67 -25.63 15.20
N ALA A 426 20.82 -25.05 16.05
CA ALA A 426 19.64 -25.72 16.60
C ALA A 426 18.37 -25.60 15.72
N PHE A 427 18.43 -24.79 14.65
CA PHE A 427 17.28 -24.57 13.76
C PHE A 427 17.41 -25.21 12.36
N LEU A 428 18.49 -25.98 12.13
CA LEU A 428 18.76 -26.64 10.84
C LEU A 428 18.85 -28.17 10.94
N ARG A 429 18.21 -28.77 11.95
CA ARG A 429 17.96 -30.23 11.97
C ARG A 429 16.48 -30.53 11.94
#